data_64d67ef1348c5f3e4a948b30538086e9
#
_entry.id   64d67ef1348c5f3e4a948b30538086e9
#
_cell.length_a   1.000
_cell.length_b   1.000
_cell.length_c   1.000
_cell.angle_alpha   90.00
_cell.angle_beta   90.00
_cell.angle_gamma   90.00
#
_symmetry.space_group_name_H-M   'P 1'
#
loop_
_entity.id
_entity.type
_entity.pdbx_description
1 polymer ?
#
loop_
_entity_poly.entity_id
_entity_poly.type
_entity_poly.pdbx_seq_one_letter_code
_entity_poly.pdbx_strand_id
1 'polypeptide(L)'
;MTSLPVGSAASPFFSDVRIFNTSYTVPSSVTAVYRCFLGACPGSAPQVTFTLAPRESRAFDDMVLATFNAPASAGAVELTNSGGDIRVASRLYSTAPIPTVGMFVPGLKNSEAHSVSVLTSLANGAFRTNIGVYNREDSGVSVTIRLFNGATQLGAHVVNLGPHSGTQVNRIFDVVGQPGLTTTNAYAVVETSDPNGEVFSYAAVIDNATTDPIFVTGAEDERAPAGPAPTAQTINVSLTNYSYTPGTSAPIQVTAGGETTLFFESASGTHGFSGISQLGVTGSSNISAGVEDDGYGGGNRPPTTYRVTFTAPISTRGQTYEFWCTTHPTLMRGTLRVN
;
A
#
# COMPACT_ATOMS: atom_id res chain seq x y z
N MET A 1 2.29 -0.57 14.60
CA MET A 1 3.05 -1.78 14.97
C MET A 1 2.08 -2.92 15.13
N THR A 2 2.39 -4.06 14.55
CA THR A 2 1.41 -5.14 14.38
C THR A 2 1.98 -6.42 14.99
N SER A 3 1.24 -7.11 15.83
CA SER A 3 1.56 -8.48 16.27
C SER A 3 0.40 -9.39 15.90
N LEU A 4 0.70 -10.61 15.43
CA LEU A 4 -0.28 -11.56 14.91
C LEU A 4 -0.35 -12.80 15.77
N PRO A 5 -1.26 -12.91 16.75
CA PRO A 5 -1.56 -14.17 17.38
C PRO A 5 -2.50 -15.01 16.52
N VAL A 6 -2.16 -16.26 16.32
CA VAL A 6 -3.02 -17.23 15.64
C VAL A 6 -3.48 -18.26 16.66
N GLY A 7 -4.77 -18.35 16.91
CA GLY A 7 -5.36 -19.37 17.76
C GLY A 7 -6.23 -20.32 16.95
N SER A 8 -6.16 -21.61 17.25
CA SER A 8 -7.13 -22.60 16.78
C SER A 8 -7.73 -23.31 18.00
N ALA A 9 -9.00 -23.68 17.90
CA ALA A 9 -9.70 -24.39 18.97
C ALA A 9 -9.06 -25.75 19.34
N ALA A 10 -8.22 -26.31 18.45
CA ALA A 10 -7.53 -27.57 18.66
C ALA A 10 -6.10 -27.44 19.24
N SER A 11 -5.55 -26.20 19.23
CA SER A 11 -4.20 -25.92 19.73
C SER A 11 -4.17 -24.46 20.18
N PRO A 12 -4.23 -24.17 21.49
CA PRO A 12 -4.24 -22.81 21.99
C PRO A 12 -2.87 -22.17 21.78
N PHE A 13 -2.85 -21.01 21.11
CA PHE A 13 -1.70 -20.16 21.01
C PHE A 13 -1.83 -18.99 21.97
N PHE A 14 -0.72 -18.63 22.58
CA PHE A 14 -0.57 -17.51 23.49
C PHE A 14 0.24 -16.41 22.81
N SER A 15 -0.04 -15.16 23.15
CA SER A 15 0.60 -13.99 22.57
C SER A 15 1.17 -13.11 23.67
N ASP A 16 2.43 -13.38 24.02
CA ASP A 16 3.17 -12.53 24.97
C ASP A 16 3.70 -11.31 24.22
N VAL A 17 3.39 -10.10 24.69
CA VAL A 17 3.86 -8.85 24.11
C VAL A 17 4.71 -8.10 25.13
N ARG A 18 5.80 -7.53 24.66
CA ARG A 18 6.73 -6.69 25.47
C ARG A 18 6.87 -5.35 24.78
N ILE A 19 6.62 -4.28 25.53
CA ILE A 19 6.67 -2.91 25.02
C ILE A 19 7.64 -2.11 25.89
N PHE A 20 8.61 -1.48 25.27
CA PHE A 20 9.66 -0.74 25.93
C PHE A 20 9.71 0.71 25.43
N ASN A 21 9.69 1.68 26.35
CA ASN A 21 9.94 3.09 26.05
C ASN A 21 11.45 3.34 25.95
N THR A 22 11.93 3.71 24.77
CA THR A 22 13.37 3.92 24.52
C THR A 22 13.88 5.27 25.00
N SER A 23 13.00 6.21 25.32
CA SER A 23 13.38 7.54 25.80
C SER A 23 13.99 7.48 27.20
N TYR A 24 14.98 8.30 27.45
CA TYR A 24 15.58 8.47 28.77
C TYR A 24 14.82 9.47 29.64
N THR A 25 14.04 10.36 29.04
CA THR A 25 13.46 11.52 29.74
C THR A 25 11.96 11.71 29.50
N VAL A 26 11.43 11.17 28.42
CA VAL A 26 10.04 11.42 27.99
C VAL A 26 9.18 10.16 28.19
N PRO A 27 8.09 10.24 28.96
CA PRO A 27 7.12 9.17 29.04
C PRO A 27 6.45 8.95 27.67
N SER A 28 5.94 7.75 27.45
CA SER A 28 5.20 7.39 26.22
C SER A 28 3.78 6.99 26.57
N SER A 29 2.79 7.71 26.05
CA SER A 29 1.38 7.28 26.09
C SER A 29 1.12 6.37 24.90
N VAL A 30 0.68 5.14 25.16
CA VAL A 30 0.49 4.09 24.14
C VAL A 30 -0.96 3.68 24.13
N THR A 31 -1.56 3.67 22.94
CA THR A 31 -2.87 3.04 22.70
C THR A 31 -2.67 1.79 21.86
N ALA A 32 -3.15 0.66 22.36
CA ALA A 32 -3.16 -0.63 21.68
C ALA A 32 -4.57 -0.98 21.25
N VAL A 33 -4.78 -1.27 19.96
CA VAL A 33 -6.07 -1.66 19.38
C VAL A 33 -5.92 -3.05 18.78
N TYR A 34 -6.78 -3.99 19.17
CA TYR A 34 -6.79 -5.32 18.58
C TYR A 34 -7.71 -5.37 17.37
N ARG A 35 -7.14 -5.67 16.22
CA ARG A 35 -7.82 -5.81 14.92
C ARG A 35 -7.96 -7.29 14.59
N CYS A 36 -9.05 -7.86 15.01
CA CYS A 36 -9.36 -9.25 14.72
C CYS A 36 -9.81 -9.43 13.26
N PHE A 37 -9.30 -10.47 12.58
CA PHE A 37 -9.72 -10.81 11.21
C PHE A 37 -9.88 -12.33 10.99
N LEU A 38 -9.65 -13.14 12.03
CA LEU A 38 -9.80 -14.61 11.93
C LEU A 38 -10.37 -15.17 13.24
N GLY A 39 -11.25 -16.17 13.14
CA GLY A 39 -11.85 -16.83 14.29
C GLY A 39 -13.03 -16.09 14.91
N ALA A 40 -13.18 -16.18 16.23
CA ALA A 40 -14.29 -15.57 16.97
C ALA A 40 -13.99 -14.09 17.28
N CYS A 41 -14.14 -13.23 16.28
CA CYS A 41 -13.84 -11.81 16.43
C CYS A 41 -14.87 -11.09 17.33
N PRO A 42 -14.40 -10.20 18.25
CA PRO A 42 -15.27 -9.30 18.98
C PRO A 42 -16.08 -8.40 18.02
N GLY A 43 -17.29 -7.99 18.43
CA GLY A 43 -18.15 -7.13 17.60
C GLY A 43 -17.62 -5.71 17.35
N SER A 44 -16.62 -5.28 18.14
CA SER A 44 -15.88 -4.04 17.95
C SER A 44 -14.41 -4.29 18.27
N ALA A 45 -13.50 -3.47 17.72
CA ALA A 45 -12.09 -3.57 18.01
C ALA A 45 -11.78 -3.12 19.45
N PRO A 46 -11.43 -4.05 20.37
CA PRO A 46 -11.11 -3.67 21.74
C PRO A 46 -9.80 -2.91 21.80
N GLN A 47 -9.71 -1.95 22.72
CA GLN A 47 -8.52 -1.12 22.88
C GLN A 47 -8.18 -0.87 24.35
N VAL A 48 -6.91 -0.59 24.60
CA VAL A 48 -6.40 -0.18 25.90
C VAL A 48 -5.38 0.93 25.74
N THR A 49 -5.42 1.91 26.63
CA THR A 49 -4.43 3.00 26.68
C THR A 49 -3.67 2.94 28.02
N PHE A 50 -2.36 3.12 27.96
CA PHE A 50 -1.49 3.13 29.12
C PHE A 50 -0.26 4.02 28.88
N THR A 51 0.39 4.41 29.98
CA THR A 51 1.61 5.22 29.92
C THR A 51 2.80 4.38 30.37
N LEU A 52 3.91 4.51 29.66
CA LEU A 52 5.22 3.97 30.01
C LEU A 52 6.13 5.11 30.49
N ALA A 53 6.68 5.00 31.68
CA ALA A 53 7.72 5.92 32.13
C ALA A 53 8.95 5.83 31.21
N PRO A 54 9.87 6.82 31.24
CA PRO A 54 11.14 6.71 30.56
C PRO A 54 11.87 5.41 30.94
N ARG A 55 12.35 4.65 29.94
CA ARG A 55 13.03 3.35 30.10
C ARG A 55 12.18 2.25 30.71
N GLU A 56 10.89 2.42 30.86
CA GLU A 56 9.99 1.36 31.33
C GLU A 56 9.80 0.28 30.25
N SER A 57 9.87 -0.97 30.69
CA SER A 57 9.41 -2.14 29.91
C SER A 57 8.15 -2.71 30.55
N ARG A 58 7.11 -2.90 29.76
CA ARG A 58 5.85 -3.52 30.22
C ARG A 58 5.61 -4.84 29.53
N ALA A 59 5.23 -5.82 30.35
CA ALA A 59 4.86 -7.15 29.90
C ALA A 59 3.34 -7.29 29.82
N PHE A 60 2.86 -7.90 28.75
CA PHE A 60 1.50 -8.36 28.58
C PHE A 60 1.58 -9.85 28.24
N ASP A 61 1.27 -10.71 29.20
CA ASP A 61 1.22 -12.14 28.98
C ASP A 61 -0.14 -12.50 28.41
N ASP A 62 -0.15 -13.24 27.30
CA ASP A 62 -1.32 -13.55 26.49
C ASP A 62 -2.23 -12.32 26.24
N MET A 63 -1.67 -11.29 25.64
CA MET A 63 -2.33 -9.99 25.46
C MET A 63 -3.69 -10.10 24.79
N VAL A 64 -3.86 -11.02 23.83
CA VAL A 64 -5.10 -11.18 23.09
C VAL A 64 -6.23 -11.68 24.00
N LEU A 65 -5.97 -12.65 24.85
CA LEU A 65 -6.95 -13.13 25.79
C LEU A 65 -7.04 -12.24 27.04
N ALA A 66 -5.89 -11.99 27.70
CA ALA A 66 -5.88 -11.35 29.01
C ALA A 66 -6.21 -9.86 28.96
N THR A 67 -5.82 -9.16 27.89
CA THR A 67 -6.04 -7.70 27.78
C THR A 67 -7.27 -7.37 26.92
N PHE A 68 -7.46 -8.07 25.81
CA PHE A 68 -8.54 -7.75 24.86
C PHE A 68 -9.77 -8.65 25.01
N ASN A 69 -9.70 -9.68 25.84
CA ASN A 69 -10.77 -10.66 26.05
C ASN A 69 -11.31 -11.24 24.73
N ALA A 70 -10.39 -11.63 23.84
CA ALA A 70 -10.70 -12.13 22.49
C ALA A 70 -10.25 -13.60 22.32
N PRO A 71 -10.90 -14.57 22.99
CA PRO A 71 -10.53 -15.97 22.91
C PRO A 71 -10.80 -16.54 21.52
N ALA A 72 -10.04 -17.57 21.12
CA ALA A 72 -10.20 -18.29 19.86
C ALA A 72 -10.22 -17.38 18.60
N SER A 73 -9.46 -16.30 18.65
CA SER A 73 -9.35 -15.33 17.58
C SER A 73 -7.90 -15.10 17.14
N ALA A 74 -7.72 -14.55 15.93
CA ALA A 74 -6.43 -14.11 15.47
C ALA A 74 -6.57 -12.73 14.81
N GLY A 75 -5.50 -11.94 14.90
CA GLY A 75 -5.54 -10.56 14.41
C GLY A 75 -4.22 -9.83 14.57
N ALA A 76 -4.27 -8.54 14.33
CA ALA A 76 -3.16 -7.61 14.51
C ALA A 76 -3.38 -6.76 15.76
N VAL A 77 -2.31 -6.37 16.43
CA VAL A 77 -2.34 -5.34 17.46
C VAL A 77 -1.71 -4.07 16.90
N GLU A 78 -2.52 -3.08 16.61
CA GLU A 78 -2.05 -1.74 16.24
C GLU A 78 -1.66 -0.98 17.49
N LEU A 79 -0.47 -0.38 17.46
CA LEU A 79 0.05 0.43 18.56
C LEU A 79 0.33 1.83 18.04
N THR A 80 -0.33 2.81 18.64
CA THR A 80 -0.01 4.23 18.44
C THR A 80 0.60 4.78 19.72
N ASN A 81 1.59 5.66 19.60
CA ASN A 81 2.19 6.29 20.77
C ASN A 81 2.46 7.78 20.54
N SER A 82 2.44 8.51 21.65
CA SER A 82 2.89 9.89 21.70
C SER A 82 3.93 10.05 22.83
N GLY A 83 4.90 10.93 22.63
CA GLY A 83 6.01 11.10 23.54
C GLY A 83 7.24 10.25 23.18
N GLY A 84 7.78 9.49 24.11
CA GLY A 84 8.96 8.65 23.87
C GLY A 84 8.70 7.55 22.84
N ASP A 85 9.70 7.26 21.98
CA ASP A 85 9.62 6.17 21.00
C ASP A 85 9.57 4.80 21.71
N ILE A 86 8.85 3.84 21.10
CA ILE A 86 8.67 2.50 21.67
C ILE A 86 9.32 1.42 20.81
N ARG A 87 9.73 0.33 21.47
CA ARG A 87 10.10 -0.92 20.83
C ARG A 87 9.15 -2.02 21.31
N VAL A 88 8.75 -2.88 20.37
CA VAL A 88 7.80 -3.94 20.67
C VAL A 88 8.33 -5.25 20.14
N ALA A 89 8.12 -6.28 20.92
CA ALA A 89 8.39 -7.66 20.57
C ALA A 89 7.23 -8.52 21.02
N SER A 90 6.88 -9.53 20.23
CA SER A 90 5.87 -10.51 20.58
C SER A 90 6.44 -11.92 20.44
N ARG A 91 6.01 -12.80 21.32
CA ARG A 91 6.22 -14.23 21.20
C ARG A 91 4.85 -14.90 21.05
N LEU A 92 4.67 -15.55 19.93
CA LEU A 92 3.51 -16.41 19.67
C LEU A 92 3.91 -17.85 19.92
N TYR A 93 3.22 -18.55 20.80
CA TYR A 93 3.59 -19.92 21.16
C TYR A 93 2.37 -20.76 21.57
N SER A 94 2.54 -22.08 21.47
CA SER A 94 1.60 -23.08 21.98
C SER A 94 2.30 -23.97 23.01
N THR A 95 1.58 -24.33 24.03
CA THR A 95 2.08 -25.30 25.07
C THR A 95 1.58 -26.72 24.84
N ALA A 96 0.77 -26.95 23.83
CA ALA A 96 0.25 -28.25 23.48
C ALA A 96 0.29 -28.46 21.95
N PRO A 97 0.70 -29.64 21.46
CA PRO A 97 1.35 -30.74 22.24
C PRO A 97 2.75 -30.35 22.71
N ILE A 98 3.28 -31.08 23.70
CA ILE A 98 4.67 -30.95 24.15
C ILE A 98 5.59 -31.61 23.12
N PRO A 99 6.74 -30.98 22.75
CA PRO A 99 7.34 -29.77 23.30
C PRO A 99 6.64 -28.46 22.84
N THR A 100 6.82 -27.39 23.63
CA THR A 100 6.35 -26.04 23.31
C THR A 100 6.96 -25.58 22.00
N VAL A 101 6.13 -25.15 21.07
CA VAL A 101 6.54 -24.55 19.80
C VAL A 101 6.12 -23.09 19.77
N GLY A 102 6.90 -22.27 19.10
CA GLY A 102 6.56 -20.85 19.00
C GLY A 102 7.53 -20.07 18.14
N MET A 103 7.15 -18.84 17.83
CA MET A 103 7.97 -17.94 17.02
C MET A 103 8.04 -16.56 17.65
N PHE A 104 9.14 -15.89 17.40
CA PHE A 104 9.29 -14.47 17.64
C PHE A 104 8.63 -13.69 16.52
N VAL A 105 7.80 -12.70 16.88
CA VAL A 105 7.17 -11.78 15.94
C VAL A 105 7.65 -10.37 16.29
N PRO A 106 8.43 -9.71 15.44
CA PRO A 106 8.88 -8.36 15.68
C PRO A 106 7.71 -7.38 15.61
N GLY A 107 7.81 -6.30 16.34
CA GLY A 107 6.93 -5.18 16.11
C GLY A 107 7.39 -4.40 14.89
N LEU A 108 6.55 -4.31 13.87
CA LEU A 108 6.84 -3.61 12.63
C LEU A 108 6.44 -2.14 12.73
N LYS A 109 7.26 -1.24 12.22
CA LYS A 109 6.95 0.18 12.08
C LYS A 109 6.13 0.44 10.82
N ASN A 110 5.45 1.57 10.76
CA ASN A 110 4.71 1.97 9.56
C ASN A 110 5.60 2.01 8.30
N SER A 111 6.87 2.39 8.44
CA SER A 111 7.84 2.39 7.34
C SER A 111 8.24 1.00 6.83
N GLU A 112 7.76 -0.07 7.46
CA GLU A 112 7.97 -1.45 7.05
C GLU A 112 6.70 -2.06 6.40
N ALA A 113 5.67 -1.23 6.18
CA ALA A 113 4.57 -1.54 5.28
C ALA A 113 4.95 -1.08 3.87
N HIS A 114 4.66 -1.88 2.86
CA HIS A 114 5.09 -1.62 1.50
C HIS A 114 3.96 -1.87 0.50
N SER A 115 3.96 -1.15 -0.60
CA SER A 115 3.08 -1.44 -1.74
C SER A 115 3.53 -2.68 -2.51
N VAL A 116 4.84 -2.97 -2.47
CA VAL A 116 5.43 -4.19 -3.00
C VAL A 116 6.47 -4.70 -2.02
N SER A 117 6.35 -5.96 -1.62
CA SER A 117 7.31 -6.60 -0.73
C SER A 117 7.66 -8.02 -1.20
N VAL A 118 8.83 -8.49 -0.78
CA VAL A 118 9.32 -9.85 -1.04
C VAL A 118 9.39 -10.63 0.26
N LEU A 119 8.87 -11.84 0.23
CA LEU A 119 9.00 -12.85 1.27
C LEU A 119 9.93 -13.95 0.74
N THR A 120 11.09 -14.07 1.33
CA THR A 120 12.12 -15.07 0.94
C THR A 120 12.08 -16.31 1.82
N SER A 121 12.90 -17.31 1.49
CA SER A 121 13.08 -18.53 2.30
C SER A 121 11.78 -19.33 2.52
N LEU A 122 10.88 -19.30 1.55
CA LEU A 122 9.66 -20.08 1.59
C LEU A 122 9.94 -21.54 1.23
N ALA A 123 9.23 -22.46 1.88
CA ALA A 123 9.44 -23.90 1.71
C ALA A 123 8.13 -24.68 1.63
N ASN A 124 8.17 -25.82 0.91
CA ASN A 124 7.07 -26.78 0.82
C ASN A 124 7.61 -28.21 0.78
N GLY A 125 6.78 -29.20 1.10
CA GLY A 125 7.13 -30.62 1.21
C GLY A 125 7.33 -31.04 2.68
N ALA A 126 8.56 -31.04 3.18
CA ALA A 126 8.83 -31.24 4.62
C ALA A 126 8.32 -30.06 5.46
N PHE A 127 8.10 -28.93 4.84
CA PHE A 127 7.54 -27.72 5.43
C PHE A 127 6.19 -27.38 4.80
N ARG A 128 5.50 -26.43 5.40
CA ARG A 128 4.38 -25.69 4.80
C ARG A 128 4.56 -24.21 5.03
N THR A 129 4.12 -23.39 4.10
CA THR A 129 4.20 -21.93 4.21
C THR A 129 2.81 -21.32 4.25
N ASN A 130 2.57 -20.50 5.26
CA ASN A 130 1.42 -19.61 5.32
C ASN A 130 1.89 -18.19 5.04
N ILE A 131 1.11 -17.40 4.30
CA ILE A 131 1.39 -15.98 4.03
C ILE A 131 0.27 -15.14 4.63
N GLY A 132 0.63 -14.17 5.44
CA GLY A 132 -0.30 -13.19 5.99
C GLY A 132 -0.05 -11.80 5.42
N VAL A 133 -1.14 -11.06 5.27
CA VAL A 133 -1.14 -9.65 4.86
C VAL A 133 -2.09 -8.86 5.75
N TYR A 134 -1.70 -7.63 6.06
CA TYR A 134 -2.49 -6.72 6.89
C TYR A 134 -2.50 -5.32 6.30
N ASN A 135 -3.71 -4.82 6.05
CA ASN A 135 -3.98 -3.46 5.60
C ASN A 135 -4.20 -2.56 6.82
N ARG A 136 -3.34 -1.58 7.02
CA ARG A 136 -3.43 -0.59 8.11
C ARG A 136 -4.19 0.69 7.73
N GLU A 137 -4.55 0.84 6.44
CA GLU A 137 -5.15 2.06 5.92
C GLU A 137 -6.66 2.12 6.19
N ASP A 138 -7.21 3.33 6.14
CA ASP A 138 -8.65 3.60 6.29
C ASP A 138 -9.47 3.21 5.04
N SER A 139 -8.82 2.78 3.97
CA SER A 139 -9.44 2.31 2.72
C SER A 139 -9.17 0.84 2.47
N GLY A 140 -10.04 0.19 1.71
CA GLY A 140 -9.83 -1.20 1.27
C GLY A 140 -8.77 -1.28 0.19
N VAL A 141 -8.05 -2.42 0.13
CA VAL A 141 -7.00 -2.69 -0.85
C VAL A 141 -7.10 -4.13 -1.36
N SER A 142 -6.81 -4.34 -2.65
CA SER A 142 -6.61 -5.67 -3.23
C SER A 142 -5.12 -5.98 -3.25
N VAL A 143 -4.75 -7.16 -2.78
CA VAL A 143 -3.36 -7.62 -2.67
C VAL A 143 -3.17 -8.87 -3.50
N THR A 144 -2.18 -8.87 -4.39
CA THR A 144 -1.78 -10.04 -5.18
C THR A 144 -0.52 -10.66 -4.58
N ILE A 145 -0.58 -11.94 -4.25
CA ILE A 145 0.54 -12.76 -3.79
C ILE A 145 0.98 -13.62 -4.96
N ARG A 146 2.17 -13.35 -5.54
CA ARG A 146 2.76 -14.18 -6.60
C ARG A 146 3.85 -15.06 -6.01
N LEU A 147 3.74 -16.37 -6.21
CA LEU A 147 4.69 -17.35 -5.70
C LEU A 147 5.65 -17.78 -6.81
N PHE A 148 6.93 -17.87 -6.46
CA PHE A 148 8.01 -18.23 -7.39
C PHE A 148 8.90 -19.34 -6.81
N ASN A 149 9.51 -20.11 -7.71
CA ASN A 149 10.62 -21.00 -7.39
C ASN A 149 11.79 -20.70 -8.37
N GLY A 150 12.85 -20.07 -7.89
CA GLY A 150 13.83 -19.44 -8.75
C GLY A 150 13.18 -18.42 -9.69
N ALA A 151 13.44 -18.48 -10.99
CA ALA A 151 12.85 -17.57 -11.98
C ALA A 151 11.42 -17.95 -12.42
N THR A 152 10.91 -19.11 -12.00
CA THR A 152 9.62 -19.63 -12.47
C THR A 152 8.51 -19.18 -11.53
N GLN A 153 7.52 -18.47 -12.07
CA GLN A 153 6.29 -18.19 -11.33
C GLN A 153 5.45 -19.47 -11.22
N LEU A 154 5.12 -19.85 -10.00
CA LEU A 154 4.33 -21.04 -9.69
C LEU A 154 2.83 -20.78 -9.79
N GLY A 155 2.41 -19.57 -9.47
CA GLY A 155 1.02 -19.13 -9.48
C GLY A 155 0.83 -17.82 -8.73
N ALA A 156 -0.42 -17.38 -8.64
CA ALA A 156 -0.79 -16.16 -7.91
C ALA A 156 -2.12 -16.38 -7.18
N HIS A 157 -2.28 -15.64 -6.07
CA HIS A 157 -3.51 -15.58 -5.30
C HIS A 157 -3.84 -14.12 -4.96
N VAL A 158 -5.10 -13.75 -5.07
CA VAL A 158 -5.56 -12.39 -4.78
C VAL A 158 -6.43 -12.41 -3.52
N VAL A 159 -6.17 -11.48 -2.62
CA VAL A 159 -6.98 -11.23 -1.43
C VAL A 159 -7.46 -9.78 -1.42
N ASN A 160 -8.69 -9.55 -1.00
CA ASN A 160 -9.26 -8.22 -0.83
C ASN A 160 -9.38 -7.94 0.66
N LEU A 161 -8.75 -6.86 1.11
CA LEU A 161 -8.73 -6.45 2.51
C LEU A 161 -9.57 -5.19 2.68
N GLY A 162 -10.41 -5.18 3.70
CA GLY A 162 -11.06 -3.96 4.18
C GLY A 162 -10.07 -3.03 4.90
N PRO A 163 -10.54 -1.86 5.36
CA PRO A 163 -9.78 -0.99 6.24
C PRO A 163 -9.38 -1.74 7.54
N HIS A 164 -8.17 -1.50 8.03
CA HIS A 164 -7.64 -2.10 9.28
C HIS A 164 -7.93 -3.59 9.41
N SER A 165 -7.75 -4.32 8.32
CA SER A 165 -8.08 -5.74 8.21
C SER A 165 -6.93 -6.54 7.62
N GLY A 166 -6.92 -7.83 7.90
CA GLY A 166 -5.91 -8.74 7.41
C GLY A 166 -6.47 -10.11 7.10
N THR A 167 -5.62 -10.95 6.55
CA THR A 167 -5.89 -12.38 6.35
C THR A 167 -4.60 -13.17 6.38
N GLN A 168 -4.72 -14.47 6.64
CA GLN A 168 -3.64 -15.42 6.46
C GLN A 168 -4.07 -16.49 5.47
N VAL A 169 -3.33 -16.60 4.38
CA VAL A 169 -3.49 -17.67 3.39
C VAL A 169 -2.66 -18.86 3.85
N ASN A 170 -3.33 -19.89 4.34
CA ASN A 170 -2.68 -21.09 4.81
C ASN A 170 -2.24 -21.96 3.63
N ARG A 171 -1.04 -22.58 3.73
CA ARG A 171 -0.51 -23.51 2.73
C ARG A 171 -0.54 -22.91 1.32
N ILE A 172 0.12 -21.78 1.16
CA ILE A 172 0.08 -20.98 -0.10
C ILE A 172 0.40 -21.82 -1.36
N PHE A 173 1.25 -22.85 -1.24
CA PHE A 173 1.56 -23.74 -2.37
C PHE A 173 0.35 -24.53 -2.83
N ASP A 174 -0.51 -24.99 -1.89
CA ASP A 174 -1.75 -25.68 -2.23
C ASP A 174 -2.71 -24.74 -2.93
N VAL A 175 -2.82 -23.50 -2.43
CA VAL A 175 -3.71 -22.46 -2.95
C VAL A 175 -3.36 -22.06 -4.38
N VAL A 176 -2.08 -22.01 -4.74
CA VAL A 176 -1.64 -21.71 -6.10
C VAL A 176 -1.51 -22.95 -7.00
N GLY A 177 -2.03 -24.11 -6.57
CA GLY A 177 -2.07 -25.33 -7.37
C GLY A 177 -0.77 -26.13 -7.41
N GLN A 178 0.11 -26.00 -6.40
CA GLN A 178 1.43 -26.64 -6.32
C GLN A 178 1.61 -27.50 -5.04
N PRO A 179 0.61 -28.31 -4.61
CA PRO A 179 0.68 -29.03 -3.33
C PRO A 179 1.81 -30.07 -3.28
N GLY A 180 2.19 -30.63 -4.42
CA GLY A 180 3.21 -31.67 -4.54
C GLY A 180 4.64 -31.14 -4.74
N LEU A 181 4.82 -29.83 -4.90
CA LEU A 181 6.16 -29.26 -5.09
C LEU A 181 6.97 -29.39 -3.79
N THR A 182 8.17 -29.91 -3.88
CA THR A 182 9.14 -29.90 -2.78
C THR A 182 10.21 -28.85 -3.09
N THR A 183 10.34 -27.85 -2.24
CA THR A 183 11.32 -26.76 -2.38
C THR A 183 11.66 -26.13 -1.03
N THR A 184 12.87 -25.59 -0.92
CA THR A 184 13.33 -24.76 0.20
C THR A 184 13.83 -23.40 -0.27
N ASN A 185 13.63 -23.06 -1.54
CA ASN A 185 14.16 -21.85 -2.17
C ASN A 185 13.06 -21.08 -2.95
N ALA A 186 11.84 -21.14 -2.46
CA ALA A 186 10.77 -20.33 -3.02
C ALA A 186 10.74 -18.94 -2.39
N TYR A 187 10.11 -18.01 -3.08
CA TYR A 187 9.81 -16.67 -2.58
C TYR A 187 8.44 -16.21 -3.08
N ALA A 188 7.89 -15.21 -2.43
CA ALA A 188 6.67 -14.57 -2.89
C ALA A 188 6.87 -13.07 -3.04
N VAL A 189 6.26 -12.50 -4.08
CA VAL A 189 6.07 -11.05 -4.24
C VAL A 189 4.64 -10.74 -3.83
N VAL A 190 4.49 -9.84 -2.88
CA VAL A 190 3.21 -9.34 -2.38
C VAL A 190 3.04 -7.91 -2.88
N GLU A 191 2.01 -7.67 -3.67
CA GLU A 191 1.81 -6.39 -4.36
C GLU A 191 0.38 -5.90 -4.17
N THR A 192 0.23 -4.63 -3.79
CA THR A 192 -1.08 -3.98 -3.70
C THR A 192 -1.53 -3.48 -5.07
N SER A 193 -2.85 -3.42 -5.28
CA SER A 193 -3.44 -2.84 -6.50
C SER A 193 -3.31 -1.32 -6.54
N ASP A 194 -3.12 -0.67 -5.40
CA ASP A 194 -2.86 0.75 -5.27
C ASP A 194 -1.38 0.96 -4.95
N PRO A 195 -0.61 1.64 -5.79
CA PRO A 195 0.81 1.90 -5.55
C PRO A 195 1.07 2.77 -4.31
N ASN A 196 0.06 3.49 -3.82
CA ASN A 196 0.12 4.25 -2.56
C ASN A 196 -0.45 3.45 -1.38
N GLY A 197 -1.09 2.30 -1.64
CA GLY A 197 -1.60 1.42 -0.62
C GLY A 197 -0.48 0.57 -0.04
N GLU A 198 -0.23 0.68 1.26
CA GLU A 198 0.82 -0.06 1.95
C GLU A 198 0.22 -1.15 2.82
N VAL A 199 0.79 -2.33 2.75
CA VAL A 199 0.41 -3.47 3.59
C VAL A 199 1.63 -4.05 4.30
N PHE A 200 1.43 -4.55 5.50
CA PHE A 200 2.38 -5.45 6.10
C PHE A 200 2.21 -6.85 5.52
N SER A 201 3.31 -7.50 5.18
CA SER A 201 3.31 -8.89 4.74
C SER A 201 4.27 -9.73 5.60
N TYR A 202 3.93 -11.00 5.78
CA TYR A 202 4.79 -11.95 6.47
C TYR A 202 4.55 -13.36 5.95
N ALA A 203 5.51 -14.24 6.19
CA ALA A 203 5.30 -15.68 6.07
C ALA A 203 5.60 -16.39 7.38
N ALA A 204 4.86 -17.47 7.64
CA ALA A 204 5.19 -18.49 8.63
C ALA A 204 5.56 -19.76 7.88
N VAL A 205 6.83 -20.15 7.97
CA VAL A 205 7.34 -21.42 7.40
C VAL A 205 7.41 -22.42 8.55
N ILE A 206 6.64 -23.48 8.44
CA ILE A 206 6.37 -24.39 9.54
C ILE A 206 6.88 -25.78 9.18
N ASP A 207 7.75 -26.35 10.00
CA ASP A 207 8.17 -27.73 9.89
C ASP A 207 6.98 -28.68 10.15
N ASN A 208 6.72 -29.59 9.22
CA ASN A 208 5.56 -30.48 9.31
C ASN A 208 5.74 -31.60 10.36
N ALA A 209 6.99 -31.92 10.73
CA ALA A 209 7.27 -32.95 11.72
C ALA A 209 7.21 -32.40 13.16
N THR A 210 7.78 -31.23 13.40
CA THR A 210 7.87 -30.62 14.73
C THR A 210 6.79 -29.58 15.00
N THR A 211 6.17 -29.05 13.96
CA THR A 211 5.28 -27.89 13.97
C THR A 211 5.96 -26.56 14.35
N ASP A 212 7.31 -26.54 14.39
CA ASP A 212 8.07 -25.35 14.73
C ASP A 212 8.03 -24.32 13.60
N PRO A 213 7.63 -23.07 13.86
CA PRO A 213 7.48 -22.03 12.85
C PRO A 213 8.66 -21.09 12.83
N ILE A 214 9.01 -20.62 11.63
CA ILE A 214 9.88 -19.46 11.41
C ILE A 214 9.03 -18.32 10.90
N PHE A 215 9.23 -17.11 11.45
CA PHE A 215 8.58 -15.89 10.99
C PHE A 215 9.50 -15.15 10.03
N VAL A 216 8.98 -14.83 8.84
CA VAL A 216 9.66 -14.05 7.80
C VAL A 216 8.87 -12.78 7.57
N THR A 217 9.50 -11.62 7.75
CA THR A 217 8.92 -10.32 7.42
C THR A 217 9.06 -10.03 5.94
N GLY A 218 8.06 -9.37 5.34
CA GLY A 218 8.20 -8.79 4.01
C GLY A 218 9.25 -7.68 4.02
N ALA A 219 10.20 -7.77 3.11
CA ALA A 219 11.14 -6.69 2.83
C ALA A 219 10.66 -5.93 1.59
N GLU A 220 10.94 -4.63 1.53
CA GLU A 220 10.66 -3.85 0.33
C GLU A 220 11.28 -4.53 -0.89
N ASP A 221 10.49 -4.70 -1.94
CA ASP A 221 11.02 -5.14 -3.22
C ASP A 221 11.74 -3.94 -3.86
N GLU A 222 13.05 -3.93 -3.75
CA GLU A 222 13.89 -3.08 -4.58
C GLU A 222 13.71 -3.54 -6.04
N ARG A 223 12.54 -3.29 -6.62
CA ARG A 223 12.38 -3.37 -8.06
C ARG A 223 13.57 -2.63 -8.65
N ALA A 224 14.22 -3.27 -9.64
CA ALA A 224 15.37 -2.73 -10.35
C ALA A 224 15.22 -1.21 -10.48
N PRO A 225 16.16 -0.44 -9.94
CA PRO A 225 15.98 0.94 -9.51
C PRO A 225 15.07 1.64 -10.49
N ALA A 226 13.95 2.14 -10.01
CA ALA A 226 13.01 2.87 -10.86
C ALA A 226 13.90 3.78 -11.67
N GLY A 227 13.98 3.54 -12.98
CA GLY A 227 14.96 4.23 -13.81
C GLY A 227 14.93 5.69 -13.41
N PRO A 228 16.01 6.44 -13.45
CA PRO A 228 16.23 7.68 -12.70
C PRO A 228 14.92 8.41 -12.48
N ALA A 229 14.64 8.77 -11.23
CA ALA A 229 13.32 9.27 -10.79
C ALA A 229 12.72 10.12 -11.90
N PRO A 230 11.52 9.84 -12.42
CA PRO A 230 11.05 10.41 -13.66
C PRO A 230 11.28 11.90 -13.61
N THR A 231 12.14 12.41 -14.48
CA THR A 231 12.55 13.80 -14.47
C THR A 231 11.28 14.63 -14.66
N ALA A 232 11.09 15.65 -13.82
CA ALA A 232 10.00 16.58 -14.00
C ALA A 232 9.99 17.09 -15.44
N GLN A 233 8.85 16.97 -16.14
CA GLN A 233 8.72 17.34 -17.53
C GLN A 233 7.80 18.54 -17.67
N THR A 234 8.15 19.44 -18.58
CA THR A 234 7.26 20.53 -19.01
C THR A 234 6.88 20.32 -20.46
N ILE A 235 5.59 20.28 -20.73
CA ILE A 235 5.06 20.09 -22.08
C ILE A 235 4.32 21.37 -22.49
N ASN A 236 4.81 22.02 -23.51
CA ASN A 236 4.15 23.20 -24.09
C ASN A 236 2.99 22.73 -24.98
N VAL A 237 1.80 23.23 -24.72
CA VAL A 237 0.57 22.93 -25.48
C VAL A 237 0.05 24.20 -26.10
N SER A 238 0.15 24.30 -27.40
CA SER A 238 -0.40 25.42 -28.17
C SER A 238 -1.90 25.23 -28.45
N LEU A 239 -2.66 26.26 -28.29
CA LEU A 239 -4.12 26.30 -28.50
C LEU A 239 -4.42 27.15 -29.72
N THR A 240 -4.88 26.54 -30.81
CA THR A 240 -5.23 27.22 -32.05
C THR A 240 -6.42 26.54 -32.73
N ASN A 241 -7.35 27.32 -33.28
CA ASN A 241 -8.41 26.82 -34.16
C ASN A 241 -9.11 25.54 -33.68
N TYR A 242 -9.57 25.53 -32.44
CA TYR A 242 -10.20 24.36 -31.80
C TYR A 242 -9.30 23.13 -31.69
N SER A 243 -7.98 23.32 -31.57
CA SER A 243 -6.99 22.24 -31.50
C SER A 243 -5.99 22.47 -30.38
N TYR A 244 -5.56 21.38 -29.76
CA TYR A 244 -4.41 21.27 -28.85
C TYR A 244 -3.23 20.69 -29.61
N THR A 245 -2.08 21.28 -29.51
CA THR A 245 -0.85 20.76 -30.14
C THR A 245 0.30 20.73 -29.13
N PRO A 246 0.76 19.55 -28.67
CA PRO A 246 0.16 18.21 -28.90
C PRO A 246 -1.19 18.05 -28.20
N GLY A 247 -1.95 17.02 -28.53
CA GLY A 247 -3.21 16.65 -27.88
C GLY A 247 -4.30 16.20 -28.84
N THR A 248 -4.63 16.98 -29.87
CA THR A 248 -5.72 16.65 -30.79
C THR A 248 -5.30 15.64 -31.86
N SER A 249 -4.17 15.83 -32.53
CA SER A 249 -3.69 14.93 -33.59
C SER A 249 -2.79 13.79 -33.07
N ALA A 250 -2.15 13.98 -31.94
CA ALA A 250 -1.33 12.98 -31.26
C ALA A 250 -1.48 13.18 -29.74
N PRO A 251 -1.56 12.12 -28.94
CA PRO A 251 -1.68 12.22 -27.50
C PRO A 251 -0.52 13.01 -26.86
N ILE A 252 -0.82 13.84 -25.86
CA ILE A 252 0.19 14.38 -24.95
C ILE A 252 0.81 13.19 -24.20
N GLN A 253 2.12 13.02 -24.27
CA GLN A 253 2.82 11.92 -23.60
C GLN A 253 3.29 12.39 -22.22
N VAL A 254 2.84 11.73 -21.15
CA VAL A 254 3.26 12.01 -19.78
C VAL A 254 3.87 10.75 -19.14
N THR A 255 4.80 10.96 -18.23
CA THR A 255 5.51 9.85 -17.57
C THR A 255 4.81 9.50 -16.25
N ALA A 256 4.46 8.22 -16.07
CA ALA A 256 3.90 7.72 -14.82
C ALA A 256 4.88 7.93 -13.65
N GLY A 257 4.39 8.42 -12.52
CA GLY A 257 5.20 8.72 -11.33
C GLY A 257 6.04 9.99 -11.42
N GLY A 258 6.11 10.64 -12.60
CA GLY A 258 6.84 11.89 -12.80
C GLY A 258 5.94 13.13 -12.67
N GLU A 259 6.49 14.18 -12.08
CA GLU A 259 5.82 15.49 -12.10
C GLU A 259 5.72 16.01 -13.54
N THR A 260 4.53 16.34 -14.00
CA THR A 260 4.27 16.89 -15.33
C THR A 260 3.66 18.27 -15.19
N THR A 261 4.25 19.25 -15.84
CA THR A 261 3.67 20.57 -16.03
C THR A 261 3.22 20.72 -17.48
N LEU A 262 1.92 20.83 -17.70
CA LEU A 262 1.36 21.26 -18.98
C LEU A 262 1.33 22.77 -19.00
N PHE A 263 2.02 23.37 -19.94
CA PHE A 263 2.04 24.79 -20.15
C PHE A 263 1.24 25.12 -21.39
N PHE A 264 0.07 25.73 -21.20
CA PHE A 264 -0.85 26.11 -22.26
C PHE A 264 -0.58 27.53 -22.70
N GLU A 265 -0.50 27.74 -24.01
CA GLU A 265 -0.38 29.04 -24.64
C GLU A 265 -1.44 29.15 -25.72
N SER A 266 -2.32 30.16 -25.61
CA SER A 266 -3.35 30.44 -26.60
C SER A 266 -2.92 31.55 -27.53
N ALA A 267 -2.87 31.24 -28.82
CA ALA A 267 -2.56 32.20 -29.88
C ALA A 267 -3.80 32.99 -30.36
N SER A 268 -5.01 32.47 -30.12
CA SER A 268 -6.25 33.08 -30.54
C SER A 268 -7.46 32.57 -29.77
N GLY A 269 -8.40 33.42 -29.43
CA GLY A 269 -9.68 33.07 -28.81
C GLY A 269 -9.57 32.69 -27.31
N THR A 270 -10.72 32.37 -26.72
CA THR A 270 -10.82 31.88 -25.35
C THR A 270 -10.92 30.36 -25.37
N HIS A 271 -10.01 29.68 -24.70
CA HIS A 271 -9.98 28.24 -24.59
C HIS A 271 -9.93 27.84 -23.13
N GLY A 272 -10.14 26.55 -22.84
CA GLY A 272 -10.06 26.01 -21.51
C GLY A 272 -9.49 24.58 -21.50
N PHE A 273 -9.36 24.02 -20.30
CA PHE A 273 -8.85 22.68 -20.10
C PHE A 273 -9.62 21.98 -18.98
N SER A 274 -10.15 20.79 -19.26
CA SER A 274 -10.87 19.97 -18.29
C SER A 274 -10.85 18.50 -18.71
N GLY A 275 -11.12 17.55 -17.80
CA GLY A 275 -11.38 16.14 -18.13
C GLY A 275 -10.40 15.11 -17.60
N ILE A 276 -9.30 15.50 -16.96
CA ILE A 276 -8.30 14.54 -16.40
C ILE A 276 -8.29 14.51 -14.87
N SER A 277 -9.46 14.54 -14.26
CA SER A 277 -9.61 14.43 -12.80
C SER A 277 -9.04 13.14 -12.23
N GLN A 278 -9.05 12.04 -12.99
CA GLN A 278 -8.48 10.74 -12.63
C GLN A 278 -6.95 10.79 -12.45
N LEU A 279 -6.30 11.82 -12.96
CA LEU A 279 -4.86 12.07 -12.75
C LEU A 279 -4.58 13.05 -11.62
N GLY A 280 -5.57 13.32 -10.76
CA GLY A 280 -5.44 14.26 -9.64
C GLY A 280 -5.56 15.74 -10.03
N VAL A 281 -5.89 16.04 -11.28
CA VAL A 281 -6.14 17.42 -11.73
C VAL A 281 -7.57 17.80 -11.40
N THR A 282 -7.75 18.66 -10.41
CA THR A 282 -9.06 19.17 -9.98
C THR A 282 -9.28 20.57 -10.56
N GLY A 283 -10.48 20.78 -11.10
CA GLY A 283 -10.92 22.08 -11.61
C GLY A 283 -10.85 22.20 -13.13
N SER A 284 -11.48 23.24 -13.62
CA SER A 284 -11.45 23.67 -15.02
C SER A 284 -10.81 25.05 -15.09
N SER A 285 -10.03 25.30 -16.11
CA SER A 285 -9.36 26.59 -16.29
C SER A 285 -9.70 27.18 -17.65
N ASN A 286 -10.07 28.42 -17.65
CA ASN A 286 -10.22 29.20 -18.87
C ASN A 286 -8.90 29.90 -19.19
N ILE A 287 -8.43 29.68 -20.40
CA ILE A 287 -7.21 30.28 -20.95
C ILE A 287 -7.66 31.25 -21.99
N SER A 288 -7.53 32.56 -21.72
CA SER A 288 -7.89 33.59 -22.65
C SER A 288 -6.66 34.13 -23.38
N ALA A 289 -6.57 33.91 -24.67
CA ALA A 289 -5.73 34.77 -25.49
C ALA A 289 -6.54 36.02 -25.84
N GLY A 290 -6.08 37.16 -25.42
CA GLY A 290 -6.80 38.38 -25.69
C GLY A 290 -6.73 38.80 -27.14
N VAL A 291 -7.71 38.41 -27.91
CA VAL A 291 -8.35 39.30 -28.86
C VAL A 291 -9.83 39.21 -28.54
N GLU A 292 -10.29 39.95 -27.58
CA GLU A 292 -11.68 40.35 -27.60
C GLU A 292 -11.79 41.32 -28.82
N ASP A 293 -12.46 40.87 -29.87
CA ASP A 293 -12.99 41.74 -30.87
C ASP A 293 -14.17 42.49 -30.21
N ASP A 294 -13.85 43.59 -29.57
CA ASP A 294 -14.83 44.49 -28.99
C ASP A 294 -15.47 45.42 -30.03
N GLY A 295 -15.23 45.13 -31.32
CA GLY A 295 -15.74 45.92 -32.42
C GLY A 295 -15.13 47.33 -32.53
N TYR A 296 -14.17 47.66 -31.67
CA TYR A 296 -13.45 48.90 -31.65
C TYR A 296 -11.93 48.68 -31.60
N GLY A 297 -11.28 48.55 -32.75
CA GLY A 297 -9.85 48.70 -32.97
C GLY A 297 -8.96 47.82 -32.08
N GLY A 298 -8.70 46.60 -32.51
CA GLY A 298 -7.96 45.57 -31.82
C GLY A 298 -6.60 46.00 -31.28
N GLY A 299 -6.46 46.05 -29.99
CA GLY A 299 -5.18 46.01 -29.32
C GLY A 299 -4.73 44.54 -29.17
N ASN A 300 -3.56 44.20 -29.73
CA ASN A 300 -2.89 42.92 -29.47
C ASN A 300 -2.65 42.77 -27.97
N ARG A 301 -3.50 42.03 -27.28
CA ARG A 301 -3.17 41.54 -25.94
C ARG A 301 -2.15 40.40 -26.06
N PRO A 302 -1.13 40.34 -25.19
CA PRO A 302 -0.20 39.22 -25.20
C PRO A 302 -0.95 37.92 -24.93
N PRO A 303 -0.50 36.78 -25.48
CA PRO A 303 -1.10 35.49 -25.26
C PRO A 303 -1.16 35.18 -23.76
N THR A 304 -2.29 34.69 -23.28
CA THR A 304 -2.44 34.28 -21.89
C THR A 304 -1.93 32.86 -21.73
N THR A 305 -1.10 32.65 -20.75
CA THR A 305 -0.53 31.34 -20.45
C THR A 305 -1.18 30.75 -19.20
N TYR A 306 -1.35 29.44 -19.19
CA TYR A 306 -1.86 28.70 -18.03
C TYR A 306 -1.02 27.46 -17.78
N ARG A 307 -0.83 27.11 -16.50
CA ARG A 307 -0.06 25.93 -16.08
C ARG A 307 -0.94 24.97 -15.29
N VAL A 308 -0.80 23.68 -15.58
CA VAL A 308 -1.34 22.58 -14.79
C VAL A 308 -0.19 21.66 -14.41
N THR A 309 0.08 21.51 -13.12
CA THR A 309 1.11 20.58 -12.63
C THR A 309 0.43 19.44 -11.90
N PHE A 310 0.82 18.21 -12.22
CA PHE A 310 0.31 16.99 -11.61
C PHE A 310 1.34 15.86 -11.71
N THR A 311 1.14 14.81 -10.92
CA THR A 311 1.88 13.55 -11.05
C THR A 311 0.90 12.47 -11.46
N ALA A 312 1.08 11.90 -12.66
CA ALA A 312 0.24 10.79 -13.10
C ALA A 312 0.56 9.55 -12.26
N PRO A 313 -0.43 8.93 -11.58
CA PRO A 313 -0.19 7.73 -10.80
C PRO A 313 0.44 6.60 -11.63
N ILE A 314 1.35 5.82 -11.05
CA ILE A 314 2.03 4.70 -11.76
C ILE A 314 1.00 3.67 -12.25
N SER A 315 -0.09 3.48 -11.51
CA SER A 315 -1.21 2.60 -11.88
C SER A 315 -1.91 2.99 -13.20
N THR A 316 -1.73 4.23 -13.65
CA THR A 316 -2.32 4.72 -14.91
C THR A 316 -1.43 4.50 -16.13
N ARG A 317 -0.26 3.88 -15.97
CA ARG A 317 0.65 3.58 -17.07
C ARG A 317 -0.02 2.77 -18.18
N GLY A 318 0.16 3.20 -19.42
CA GLY A 318 -0.46 2.60 -20.60
C GLY A 318 -1.88 3.08 -20.88
N GLN A 319 -2.49 3.85 -19.99
CA GLN A 319 -3.85 4.37 -20.17
C GLN A 319 -3.84 5.68 -20.97
N THR A 320 -4.98 5.96 -21.61
CA THR A 320 -5.21 7.19 -22.36
C THR A 320 -6.46 7.87 -21.82
N TYR A 321 -6.35 9.16 -21.58
CA TYR A 321 -7.41 10.01 -21.02
C TYR A 321 -7.82 11.07 -22.03
N GLU A 322 -9.13 11.33 -22.15
CA GLU A 322 -9.65 12.43 -22.94
C GLU A 322 -9.72 13.70 -22.10
N PHE A 323 -9.41 14.82 -22.71
CA PHE A 323 -9.66 16.14 -22.16
C PHE A 323 -10.31 17.03 -23.22
N TRP A 324 -10.91 18.13 -22.79
CA TRP A 324 -11.64 19.01 -23.68
C TRP A 324 -11.55 20.47 -23.26
N CYS A 325 -11.85 21.35 -24.21
CA CYS A 325 -11.97 22.76 -23.94
C CYS A 325 -13.28 23.08 -23.21
N THR A 326 -13.22 23.81 -22.11
CA THR A 326 -14.41 24.17 -21.32
C THR A 326 -15.37 25.06 -22.11
N THR A 327 -14.86 25.87 -23.03
CA THR A 327 -15.66 26.77 -23.90
C THR A 327 -16.20 26.05 -25.12
N HIS A 328 -15.47 25.04 -25.66
CA HIS A 328 -15.82 24.31 -26.87
C HIS A 328 -15.79 22.79 -26.68
N PRO A 329 -16.58 22.22 -25.76
CA PRO A 329 -16.39 20.82 -25.28
C PRO A 329 -16.68 19.77 -26.37
N THR A 330 -17.40 20.10 -27.40
CA THR A 330 -17.71 19.18 -28.51
C THR A 330 -16.77 19.31 -29.70
N LEU A 331 -16.18 20.51 -29.90
CA LEU A 331 -15.35 20.84 -31.06
C LEU A 331 -13.85 20.70 -30.78
N MET A 332 -13.43 20.93 -29.54
CA MET A 332 -12.01 20.95 -29.16
C MET A 332 -11.74 19.91 -28.09
N ARG A 333 -11.22 18.77 -28.54
CA ARG A 333 -10.86 17.64 -27.70
C ARG A 333 -9.41 17.22 -27.93
N GLY A 334 -8.82 16.65 -26.92
CA GLY A 334 -7.48 16.08 -26.97
C GLY A 334 -7.36 14.80 -26.14
N THR A 335 -6.25 14.13 -26.31
CA THR A 335 -5.91 12.94 -25.55
C THR A 335 -4.53 13.08 -24.88
N LEU A 336 -4.41 12.46 -23.71
CA LEU A 336 -3.20 12.35 -22.93
C LEU A 336 -2.94 10.87 -22.65
N ARG A 337 -1.72 10.41 -22.94
CA ARG A 337 -1.28 9.04 -22.68
C ARG A 337 -0.22 9.02 -21.60
N VAL A 338 -0.39 8.11 -20.63
CA VAL A 338 0.57 7.86 -19.56
C VAL A 338 1.49 6.71 -19.99
N ASN A 339 2.80 6.94 -19.98
CA ASN A 339 3.85 5.99 -20.37
C ASN A 339 4.60 5.43 -19.16
#